data_f5cb55090bbd86101c1d09afa36cfae8
#
_entry.id   f5cb55090bbd86101c1d09afa36cfae8
#
_cell.length_a   1.000
_cell.length_b   1.000
_cell.length_c   1.000
_cell.angle_alpha   90.00
_cell.angle_beta   90.00
_cell.angle_gamma   90.00
#
_symmetry.space_group_name_H-M   'P 1'
#
loop_
_entity.id
_entity.type
_entity.pdbx_description
1 polymer ?
#
loop_
_entity_poly.entity_id
_entity_poly.type
_entity_poly.pdbx_seq_one_letter_code
_entity_poly.pdbx_strand_id
1 'polypeptide(L)'
;SVTPKLAFHLLSVVKFEDYLRLQQSLVADLAAGGDCIKVLICEHTMELTVGRKGSHAHIRIPQTEREKQNLQTHWLPRGGGAILHSPGQLAVYPLVPLQWYGWSPGRVLTMVRDAVSMALSQVGIATLCYDGLHSVWGRTGMLAATGISVQQNVSCFGSYINVSPAMGLFGYVDTAWQLPADQSRRTMSSLMAEN
;
A
#
# COMPACT_ATOMS: atom_id res chain seq x y z
N SER A 1 16.26 24.33 -3.48
CA SER A 1 15.43 23.11 -3.46
C SER A 1 14.73 22.95 -4.81
N VAL A 2 14.94 21.82 -5.44
CA VAL A 2 14.27 21.51 -6.72
C VAL A 2 12.79 21.21 -6.43
N THR A 3 11.87 21.89 -7.10
CA THR A 3 10.45 21.57 -7.01
C THR A 3 10.19 20.24 -7.70
N PRO A 4 9.58 19.25 -7.01
CA PRO A 4 9.32 17.96 -7.62
C PRO A 4 8.35 18.08 -8.80
N LYS A 5 8.73 17.48 -9.92
CA LYS A 5 7.81 17.24 -11.04
C LYS A 5 7.03 15.96 -10.77
N LEU A 6 5.73 15.97 -10.99
CA LEU A 6 4.84 14.82 -10.78
C LEU A 6 4.20 14.42 -12.12
N ALA A 7 4.22 13.14 -12.41
CA ALA A 7 3.46 12.52 -13.50
C ALA A 7 2.54 11.44 -12.95
N PHE A 8 1.24 11.59 -13.16
CA PHE A 8 0.23 10.66 -12.69
C PHE A 8 -0.17 9.69 -13.79
N HIS A 9 -0.23 8.41 -13.44
CA HIS A 9 -0.69 7.33 -14.29
C HIS A 9 -1.89 6.66 -13.62
N LEU A 10 -3.08 6.96 -14.14
CA LEU A 10 -4.32 6.33 -13.67
C LEU A 10 -4.54 5.04 -14.45
N LEU A 11 -4.50 3.93 -13.76
CA LEU A 11 -4.76 2.61 -14.31
C LEU A 11 -6.12 2.12 -13.78
N SER A 12 -6.71 1.17 -14.47
CA SER A 12 -7.93 0.50 -13.99
C SER A 12 -7.57 -0.59 -12.96
N VAL A 13 -8.39 -1.63 -12.88
CA VAL A 13 -8.07 -2.84 -12.12
C VAL A 13 -7.00 -3.64 -12.87
N VAL A 14 -5.86 -3.89 -12.24
CA VAL A 14 -4.72 -4.61 -12.82
C VAL A 14 -4.32 -5.80 -11.95
N LYS A 15 -3.87 -6.88 -12.57
CA LYS A 15 -3.22 -7.98 -11.85
C LYS A 15 -1.92 -7.49 -11.22
N PHE A 16 -1.59 -8.00 -10.05
CA PHE A 16 -0.39 -7.56 -9.34
C PHE A 16 0.90 -7.84 -10.13
N GLU A 17 0.93 -8.94 -10.86
CA GLU A 17 2.05 -9.29 -11.74
C GLU A 17 2.24 -8.28 -12.88
N ASP A 18 1.16 -7.77 -13.50
CA ASP A 18 1.22 -6.76 -14.55
C ASP A 18 1.75 -5.43 -14.00
N TYR A 19 1.31 -5.08 -12.79
CA TYR A 19 1.85 -3.93 -12.08
C TYR A 19 3.35 -4.09 -11.80
N LEU A 20 3.83 -5.25 -11.36
CA LEU A 20 5.26 -5.48 -11.10
C LEU A 20 6.10 -5.30 -12.36
N ARG A 21 5.64 -5.77 -13.51
CA ARG A 21 6.30 -5.57 -14.80
C ARG A 21 6.37 -4.08 -15.18
N LEU A 22 5.28 -3.35 -15.02
CA LEU A 22 5.23 -1.91 -15.27
C LEU A 22 6.15 -1.16 -14.31
N GLN A 23 6.10 -1.46 -13.02
CA GLN A 23 6.97 -0.86 -12.01
C GLN A 23 8.44 -1.05 -12.39
N GLN A 24 8.85 -2.27 -12.78
CA GLN A 24 10.23 -2.57 -13.15
C GLN A 24 10.70 -1.72 -14.36
N SER A 25 9.86 -1.58 -15.38
CA SER A 25 10.16 -0.74 -16.54
C SER A 25 10.33 0.73 -16.14
N LEU A 26 9.40 1.27 -15.34
CA LEU A 26 9.46 2.67 -14.91
C LEU A 26 10.61 2.96 -13.95
N VAL A 27 11.00 2.00 -13.12
CA VAL A 27 12.19 2.09 -12.26
C VAL A 27 13.46 2.18 -13.13
N ALA A 28 13.58 1.36 -14.16
CA ALA A 28 14.72 1.42 -15.07
C ALA A 28 14.83 2.78 -15.78
N ASP A 29 13.71 3.32 -16.26
CA ASP A 29 13.66 4.65 -16.89
C ASP A 29 14.10 5.75 -15.92
N LEU A 30 13.59 5.72 -14.68
CA LEU A 30 13.95 6.72 -13.66
C LEU A 30 15.41 6.60 -13.21
N ALA A 31 15.92 5.37 -13.09
CA ALA A 31 17.33 5.12 -12.73
C ALA A 31 18.30 5.58 -13.83
N ALA A 32 17.87 5.58 -15.07
CA ALA A 32 18.68 6.06 -16.22
C ALA A 32 18.79 7.60 -16.29
N GLY A 33 18.20 8.34 -15.37
CA GLY A 33 18.32 9.81 -15.29
C GLY A 33 17.00 10.57 -15.26
N GLY A 34 15.90 9.90 -14.91
CA GLY A 34 14.61 10.56 -14.78
C GLY A 34 14.54 11.52 -13.59
N ASP A 35 14.04 12.73 -13.82
CA ASP A 35 13.90 13.81 -12.83
C ASP A 35 12.46 14.00 -12.31
N CYS A 36 11.57 13.07 -12.63
CA CYS A 36 10.15 13.16 -12.37
C CYS A 36 9.72 12.05 -11.38
N ILE A 37 8.88 12.39 -10.43
CA ILE A 37 8.18 11.40 -9.61
C ILE A 37 7.00 10.87 -10.42
N LYS A 38 6.98 9.56 -10.68
CA LYS A 38 5.84 8.91 -11.35
C LYS A 38 4.94 8.31 -10.28
N VAL A 39 3.67 8.68 -10.29
CA VAL A 39 2.67 8.18 -9.33
C VAL A 39 1.69 7.28 -10.09
N LEU A 40 1.74 5.98 -9.82
CA LEU A 40 0.77 5.03 -10.36
C LEU A 40 -0.41 4.93 -9.38
N ILE A 41 -1.62 4.99 -9.89
CA ILE A 41 -2.85 4.83 -9.11
C ILE A 41 -3.69 3.76 -9.80
N CYS A 42 -4.01 2.69 -9.07
CA CYS A 42 -4.77 1.57 -9.60
C CYS A 42 -5.56 0.86 -8.51
N GLU A 43 -6.37 -0.10 -8.90
CA GLU A 43 -6.88 -1.17 -8.06
C GLU A 43 -6.27 -2.50 -8.52
N HIS A 44 -6.30 -3.50 -7.65
CA HIS A 44 -5.85 -4.85 -8.01
C HIS A 44 -7.00 -5.85 -8.03
N THR A 45 -6.84 -6.90 -8.83
CA THR A 45 -7.63 -8.12 -8.67
C THR A 45 -7.41 -8.69 -7.28
N MET A 46 -8.27 -9.63 -6.86
CA MET A 46 -8.13 -10.23 -5.53
C MET A 46 -6.86 -11.09 -5.45
N GLU A 47 -5.87 -10.61 -4.72
CA GLU A 47 -4.55 -11.20 -4.58
C GLU A 47 -3.95 -10.91 -3.19
N LEU A 48 -2.98 -11.72 -2.77
CA LEU A 48 -2.25 -11.53 -1.53
C LEU A 48 -0.83 -11.05 -1.81
N THR A 49 -0.36 -10.08 -1.03
CA THR A 49 1.06 -9.72 -1.00
C THR A 49 1.60 -9.83 0.42
N VAL A 50 2.83 -10.34 0.54
CA VAL A 50 3.51 -10.50 1.84
C VAL A 50 4.81 -9.73 1.79
N GLY A 51 4.92 -8.72 2.64
CA GLY A 51 6.13 -7.92 2.80
C GLY A 51 7.14 -8.56 3.76
N ARG A 52 8.28 -7.91 3.94
CA ARG A 52 9.41 -8.43 4.72
C ARG A 52 9.10 -8.80 6.18
N LYS A 53 8.06 -8.23 6.76
CA LYS A 53 7.61 -8.49 8.13
C LYS A 53 6.41 -9.43 8.19
N GLY A 54 5.93 -9.91 7.04
CA GLY A 54 4.83 -10.86 6.95
C GLY A 54 5.29 -12.31 7.03
N SER A 55 4.34 -13.18 7.31
CA SER A 55 4.54 -14.63 7.30
C SER A 55 3.25 -15.33 6.87
N HIS A 56 3.34 -16.62 6.56
CA HIS A 56 2.16 -17.45 6.29
C HIS A 56 1.18 -17.48 7.46
N ALA A 57 1.67 -17.36 8.70
CA ALA A 57 0.83 -17.34 9.91
C ALA A 57 -0.12 -16.13 9.96
N HIS A 58 0.18 -15.07 9.23
CA HIS A 58 -0.67 -13.87 9.14
C HIS A 58 -1.82 -14.03 8.11
N ILE A 59 -1.88 -15.15 7.39
CA ILE A 59 -2.90 -15.44 6.38
C ILE A 59 -3.70 -16.63 6.84
N ARG A 60 -4.88 -16.38 7.41
CA ARG A 60 -5.78 -17.39 7.97
C ARG A 60 -6.96 -17.71 7.05
N ILE A 61 -6.92 -17.23 5.80
CA ILE A 61 -7.96 -17.54 4.80
C ILE A 61 -8.01 -19.05 4.59
N PRO A 62 -9.19 -19.70 4.75
CA PRO A 62 -9.34 -21.13 4.54
C PRO A 62 -8.86 -21.57 3.16
N GLN A 63 -8.24 -22.74 3.07
CA GLN A 63 -7.73 -23.31 1.82
C GLN A 63 -8.80 -23.34 0.73
N THR A 64 -10.01 -23.75 1.09
CA THR A 64 -11.17 -23.82 0.19
C THR A 64 -11.53 -22.46 -0.41
N GLU A 65 -11.45 -21.36 0.38
CA GLU A 65 -11.69 -20.01 -0.13
C GLU A 65 -10.55 -19.52 -1.01
N ARG A 66 -9.30 -19.87 -0.68
CA ARG A 66 -8.13 -19.53 -1.50
C ARG A 66 -8.21 -20.17 -2.88
N GLU A 67 -8.62 -21.44 -2.94
CA GLU A 67 -8.82 -22.18 -4.20
C GLU A 67 -10.00 -21.62 -4.99
N LYS A 68 -11.15 -21.41 -4.35
CA LYS A 68 -12.35 -20.83 -4.96
C LYS A 68 -12.10 -19.47 -5.60
N GLN A 69 -11.32 -18.61 -4.94
CA GLN A 69 -10.96 -17.27 -5.43
C GLN A 69 -9.71 -17.27 -6.32
N ASN A 70 -9.07 -18.43 -6.52
CA ASN A 70 -7.77 -18.54 -7.20
C ASN A 70 -6.74 -17.52 -6.67
N LEU A 71 -6.67 -17.39 -5.34
CA LEU A 71 -5.85 -16.36 -4.66
C LEU A 71 -4.36 -16.63 -4.89
N GLN A 72 -3.74 -15.76 -5.66
CA GLN A 72 -2.29 -15.73 -5.83
C GLN A 72 -1.64 -15.03 -4.64
N THR A 73 -0.44 -15.47 -4.26
CA THR A 73 0.35 -14.86 -3.17
C THR A 73 1.72 -14.44 -3.70
N HIS A 74 2.03 -13.16 -3.57
CA HIS A 74 3.30 -12.57 -3.99
C HIS A 74 4.14 -12.19 -2.77
N TRP A 75 5.35 -12.70 -2.69
CA TRP A 75 6.34 -12.31 -1.68
C TRP A 75 7.16 -11.15 -2.19
N LEU A 76 7.15 -10.03 -1.45
CA LEU A 76 7.64 -8.75 -1.93
C LEU A 76 8.70 -8.15 -0.99
N PRO A 77 9.70 -7.43 -1.54
CA PRO A 77 10.72 -6.75 -0.73
C PRO A 77 10.20 -5.47 -0.04
N ARG A 78 8.91 -5.13 -0.15
CA ARG A 78 8.35 -3.97 0.53
C ARG A 78 8.34 -4.12 2.05
N GLY A 79 8.29 -3.01 2.76
CA GLY A 79 8.01 -3.00 4.19
C GLY A 79 6.60 -3.51 4.51
N GLY A 80 6.36 -3.78 5.80
CA GLY A 80 5.06 -4.23 6.30
C GLY A 80 4.82 -5.74 6.20
N GLY A 81 3.62 -6.14 6.59
CA GLY A 81 3.15 -7.52 6.68
C GLY A 81 2.38 -8.01 5.45
N ALA A 82 1.42 -8.91 5.71
CA ALA A 82 0.51 -9.42 4.69
C ALA A 82 -0.59 -8.40 4.36
N ILE A 83 -0.96 -8.29 3.10
CA ILE A 83 -2.06 -7.45 2.63
C ILE A 83 -2.89 -8.24 1.63
N LEU A 84 -4.20 -8.23 1.83
CA LEU A 84 -5.16 -8.67 0.84
C LEU A 84 -5.52 -7.49 -0.05
N HIS A 85 -5.43 -7.68 -1.35
CA HIS A 85 -5.87 -6.73 -2.37
C HIS A 85 -7.20 -7.19 -2.95
N SER A 86 -8.03 -6.24 -3.32
CA SER A 86 -9.27 -6.50 -4.08
C SER A 86 -9.76 -5.21 -4.75
N PRO A 87 -10.64 -5.30 -5.76
CA PRO A 87 -11.35 -4.13 -6.25
C PRO A 87 -12.03 -3.37 -5.11
N GLY A 88 -12.02 -2.03 -5.20
CA GLY A 88 -12.43 -1.12 -4.12
C GLY A 88 -11.31 -0.75 -3.15
N GLN A 89 -10.12 -1.37 -3.25
CA GLN A 89 -8.90 -0.92 -2.57
C GLN A 89 -8.04 -0.14 -3.55
N LEU A 90 -7.80 1.14 -3.29
CA LEU A 90 -6.96 2.00 -4.11
C LEU A 90 -5.48 1.82 -3.73
N ALA A 91 -4.67 1.47 -4.71
CA ALA A 91 -3.22 1.44 -4.57
C ALA A 91 -2.60 2.71 -5.14
N VAL A 92 -1.71 3.34 -4.39
CA VAL A 92 -0.98 4.56 -4.78
C VAL A 92 0.52 4.29 -4.66
N TYR A 93 1.22 4.30 -5.77
CA TYR A 93 2.62 3.92 -5.90
C TYR A 93 3.48 5.08 -6.40
N PRO A 94 4.09 5.89 -5.52
CA PRO A 94 5.04 6.91 -5.92
C PRO A 94 6.42 6.29 -6.18
N LEU A 95 6.85 6.34 -7.44
CA LEU A 95 8.20 5.98 -7.86
C LEU A 95 9.06 7.24 -7.81
N VAL A 96 9.89 7.36 -6.77
CA VAL A 96 10.69 8.55 -6.48
C VAL A 96 12.16 8.26 -6.76
N PRO A 97 12.82 8.96 -7.69
CA PRO A 97 14.27 8.87 -7.86
C PRO A 97 14.97 9.57 -6.68
N LEU A 98 15.33 8.80 -5.66
CA LEU A 98 15.77 9.28 -4.34
C LEU A 98 17.00 10.18 -4.43
N GLN A 99 17.97 9.82 -5.26
CA GLN A 99 19.20 10.60 -5.43
C GLN A 99 18.93 11.99 -6.00
N TRP A 100 17.98 12.08 -6.94
CA TRP A 100 17.63 13.34 -7.57
C TRP A 100 17.13 14.39 -6.59
N TYR A 101 16.34 13.93 -5.59
CA TYR A 101 15.77 14.80 -4.58
C TYR A 101 16.54 14.82 -3.26
N GLY A 102 17.55 13.99 -3.09
CA GLY A 102 18.27 13.82 -1.83
C GLY A 102 17.36 13.29 -0.71
N TRP A 103 16.36 12.48 -1.04
CA TRP A 103 15.41 11.96 -0.06
C TRP A 103 15.79 10.56 0.42
N SER A 104 15.64 10.33 1.72
CA SER A 104 15.77 8.98 2.29
C SER A 104 14.50 8.15 2.06
N PRO A 105 14.60 6.81 2.02
CA PRO A 105 13.42 5.95 1.96
C PRO A 105 12.42 6.20 3.10
N GLY A 106 12.92 6.45 4.31
CA GLY A 106 12.07 6.77 5.46
C GLY A 106 11.28 8.07 5.28
N ARG A 107 11.90 9.08 4.66
CA ARG A 107 11.20 10.33 4.31
C ARG A 107 10.06 10.08 3.33
N VAL A 108 10.32 9.33 2.25
CA VAL A 108 9.28 8.99 1.26
C VAL A 108 8.14 8.24 1.93
N LEU A 109 8.44 7.24 2.76
CA LEU A 109 7.45 6.44 3.46
C LEU A 109 6.53 7.29 4.35
N THR A 110 7.12 8.23 5.11
CA THR A 110 6.36 9.18 5.95
C THR A 110 5.53 10.13 5.09
N MET A 111 6.10 10.69 4.03
CA MET A 111 5.38 11.60 3.12
C MET A 111 4.16 10.92 2.46
N VAL A 112 4.29 9.66 2.05
CA VAL A 112 3.18 8.90 1.46
C VAL A 112 2.06 8.68 2.48
N ARG A 113 2.40 8.25 3.70
CA ARG A 113 1.43 8.09 4.79
C ARG A 113 0.70 9.40 5.07
N ASP A 114 1.44 10.48 5.24
CA ASP A 114 0.89 11.78 5.60
C ASP A 114 0.02 12.36 4.47
N ALA A 115 0.42 12.18 3.22
CA ALA A 115 -0.38 12.57 2.06
C ALA A 115 -1.73 11.81 2.01
N VAL A 116 -1.74 10.51 2.32
CA VAL A 116 -2.98 9.74 2.43
C VAL A 116 -3.85 10.27 3.56
N SER A 117 -3.30 10.50 4.75
CA SER A 117 -4.03 11.07 5.88
C SER A 117 -4.64 12.43 5.54
N MET A 118 -3.87 13.32 4.91
CA MET A 118 -4.37 14.63 4.46
C MET A 118 -5.50 14.51 3.42
N ALA A 119 -5.34 13.63 2.44
CA ALA A 119 -6.37 13.41 1.41
C ALA A 119 -7.69 12.91 2.03
N LEU A 120 -7.62 11.99 3.00
CA LEU A 120 -8.80 11.49 3.71
C LEU A 120 -9.46 12.59 4.54
N SER A 121 -8.68 13.45 5.19
CA SER A 121 -9.19 14.61 5.93
C SER A 121 -9.95 15.60 5.02
N GLN A 122 -9.47 15.79 3.79
CA GLN A 122 -10.14 16.66 2.81
C GLN A 122 -11.52 16.15 2.38
N VAL A 123 -11.76 14.85 2.47
CA VAL A 123 -13.06 14.23 2.20
C VAL A 123 -13.89 13.98 3.49
N GLY A 124 -13.49 14.63 4.59
CA GLY A 124 -14.24 14.60 5.84
C GLY A 124 -13.99 13.40 6.74
N ILE A 125 -12.98 12.56 6.45
CA ILE A 125 -12.64 11.39 7.28
C ILE A 125 -11.53 11.76 8.26
N ALA A 126 -11.86 11.73 9.55
CA ALA A 126 -10.88 11.92 10.61
C ALA A 126 -9.92 10.73 10.69
N THR A 127 -8.62 11.02 10.69
CA THR A 127 -7.59 10.00 10.70
C THR A 127 -6.61 10.14 11.87
N LEU A 128 -6.02 9.00 12.26
CA LEU A 128 -4.97 8.91 13.25
C LEU A 128 -3.76 8.20 12.63
N CYS A 129 -2.56 8.70 12.94
CA CYS A 129 -1.30 8.06 12.62
C CYS A 129 -0.55 7.80 13.92
N TYR A 130 -0.07 6.57 14.11
CA TYR A 130 0.71 6.18 15.29
C TYR A 130 2.20 6.27 14.99
N ASP A 131 2.99 6.69 15.98
CA ASP A 131 4.45 6.75 15.86
C ASP A 131 5.03 5.37 15.59
N GLY A 132 5.99 5.30 14.67
CA GLY A 132 6.62 4.06 14.25
C GLY A 132 5.78 3.16 13.35
N LEU A 133 4.52 3.51 13.09
CA LEU A 133 3.64 2.81 12.14
C LEU A 133 3.44 3.65 10.88
N HIS A 134 3.45 2.96 9.74
CA HIS A 134 3.22 3.58 8.43
C HIS A 134 1.84 3.22 7.88
N SER A 135 0.83 3.34 8.75
CA SER A 135 -0.57 3.08 8.47
C SER A 135 -1.43 4.26 8.89
N VAL A 136 -2.57 4.41 8.26
CA VAL A 136 -3.56 5.45 8.56
C VAL A 136 -4.81 4.77 9.12
N TRP A 137 -5.28 5.29 10.24
CA TRP A 137 -6.36 4.71 11.02
C TRP A 137 -7.54 5.66 11.06
N GLY A 138 -8.73 5.09 11.01
CA GLY A 138 -9.99 5.78 11.27
C GLY A 138 -10.61 5.34 12.60
N ARG A 139 -11.85 5.72 12.80
CA ARG A 139 -12.66 5.33 13.97
C ARG A 139 -12.90 3.81 14.01
N THR A 140 -13.10 3.19 12.86
CA THR A 140 -13.51 1.78 12.73
C THR A 140 -12.33 0.81 12.60
N GLY A 141 -11.13 1.28 12.26
CA GLY A 141 -9.95 0.43 12.09
C GLY A 141 -8.90 1.04 11.17
N MET A 142 -8.01 0.20 10.63
CA MET A 142 -6.97 0.62 9.70
C MET A 142 -7.54 0.85 8.31
N LEU A 143 -7.46 2.08 7.82
CA LEU A 143 -7.99 2.51 6.53
C LEU A 143 -6.96 2.37 5.40
N ALA A 144 -5.68 2.54 5.73
CA ALA A 144 -4.60 2.41 4.77
C ALA A 144 -3.33 1.83 5.39
N ALA A 145 -2.65 0.99 4.62
CA ALA A 145 -1.34 0.44 4.95
C ALA A 145 -0.31 0.96 3.95
N THR A 146 0.85 1.42 4.44
CA THR A 146 1.93 1.94 3.59
C THR A 146 3.19 1.11 3.77
N GLY A 147 3.81 0.72 2.66
CA GLY A 147 5.08 0.01 2.66
C GLY A 147 5.82 0.22 1.35
N ILE A 148 7.10 0.57 1.44
CA ILE A 148 7.96 0.78 0.28
C ILE A 148 9.15 -0.17 0.29
N SER A 149 9.79 -0.29 -0.87
CA SER A 149 11.16 -0.77 -1.05
C SER A 149 11.95 0.21 -1.91
N VAL A 150 13.23 -0.07 -2.11
CA VAL A 150 14.08 0.72 -3.01
C VAL A 150 14.75 -0.23 -4.00
N GLN A 151 14.66 0.10 -5.28
CA GLN A 151 15.34 -0.59 -6.37
C GLN A 151 16.05 0.44 -7.23
N GLN A 152 17.32 0.26 -7.50
CA GLN A 152 18.14 1.18 -8.32
C GLN A 152 18.00 2.66 -7.89
N ASN A 153 17.99 2.92 -6.57
CA ASN A 153 17.75 4.25 -5.98
C ASN A 153 16.39 4.90 -6.31
N VAL A 154 15.41 4.11 -6.74
CA VAL A 154 14.02 4.54 -6.93
C VAL A 154 13.14 3.87 -5.89
N SER A 155 12.24 4.62 -5.24
CA SER A 155 11.24 4.04 -4.35
C SER A 155 10.21 3.23 -5.16
N CYS A 156 9.78 2.12 -4.60
CA CYS A 156 8.82 1.18 -5.18
C CYS A 156 7.73 0.88 -4.17
N PHE A 157 6.56 0.49 -4.65
CA PHE A 157 5.34 0.28 -3.84
C PHE A 157 4.85 1.59 -3.21
N GLY A 158 3.97 1.52 -2.23
CA GLY A 158 3.37 2.72 -1.66
C GLY A 158 2.26 2.40 -0.67
N SER A 159 1.08 2.96 -0.87
CA SER A 159 -0.04 2.85 0.05
C SER A 159 -1.23 2.12 -0.56
N TYR A 160 -1.94 1.36 0.26
CA TYR A 160 -3.16 0.62 -0.07
C TYR A 160 -4.29 1.16 0.80
N ILE A 161 -5.26 1.82 0.18
CA ILE A 161 -6.34 2.54 0.84
C ILE A 161 -7.63 1.79 0.60
N ASN A 162 -8.29 1.34 1.66
CA ASN A 162 -9.57 0.64 1.57
C ASN A 162 -10.71 1.65 1.40
N VAL A 163 -11.11 1.91 0.15
CA VAL A 163 -12.25 2.78 -0.14
C VAL A 163 -13.56 2.03 0.11
N SER A 164 -13.82 0.99 -0.66
CA SER A 164 -15.03 0.17 -0.58
C SER A 164 -14.80 -1.30 -1.00
N PRO A 165 -13.73 -1.96 -0.55
CA PRO A 165 -13.50 -3.35 -0.91
C PRO A 165 -14.54 -4.27 -0.26
N ALA A 166 -14.73 -5.46 -0.84
CA ALA A 166 -15.53 -6.51 -0.20
C ALA A 166 -14.77 -7.06 1.02
N MET A 167 -15.11 -6.60 2.22
CA MET A 167 -14.35 -6.84 3.45
C MET A 167 -14.38 -8.29 3.99
N GLY A 168 -15.16 -9.19 3.41
CA GLY A 168 -15.39 -10.54 3.95
C GLY A 168 -14.14 -11.37 4.24
N LEU A 169 -13.09 -11.26 3.44
CA LEU A 169 -11.83 -11.98 3.65
C LEU A 169 -10.75 -11.17 4.37
N PHE A 170 -10.92 -9.86 4.52
CA PHE A 170 -9.92 -9.00 5.16
C PHE A 170 -9.67 -9.35 6.63
N GLY A 171 -10.69 -9.80 7.35
CA GLY A 171 -10.56 -10.25 8.74
C GLY A 171 -9.69 -11.51 8.93
N TYR A 172 -9.40 -12.24 7.84
CA TYR A 172 -8.51 -13.41 7.87
C TYR A 172 -7.05 -13.07 7.56
N VAL A 173 -6.74 -11.79 7.30
CA VAL A 173 -5.36 -11.34 7.03
C VAL A 173 -4.93 -10.37 8.11
N ASP A 174 -3.92 -10.77 8.88
CA ASP A 174 -3.36 -9.94 9.95
C ASP A 174 -2.32 -8.97 9.39
N THR A 175 -2.80 -7.85 8.88
CA THR A 175 -1.94 -6.79 8.32
C THR A 175 -1.25 -5.97 9.42
N ALA A 176 -1.89 -5.81 10.57
CA ALA A 176 -1.44 -4.97 11.68
C ALA A 176 -0.91 -5.78 12.88
N TRP A 177 -0.32 -6.94 12.63
CA TRP A 177 0.16 -7.87 13.67
C TRP A 177 1.15 -7.25 14.68
N GLN A 178 1.77 -6.11 14.33
CA GLN A 178 2.72 -5.39 15.19
C GLN A 178 2.06 -4.59 16.32
N LEU A 179 0.74 -4.41 16.26
CA LEU A 179 0.02 -3.72 17.32
C LEU A 179 -0.10 -4.62 18.56
N PRO A 180 -0.08 -4.03 19.77
CA PRO A 180 -0.34 -4.76 21.01
C PRO A 180 -1.65 -5.55 20.95
N ALA A 181 -1.70 -6.71 21.62
CA ALA A 181 -2.82 -7.64 21.57
C ALA A 181 -4.14 -7.05 22.09
N ASP A 182 -4.05 -6.08 22.96
CA ASP A 182 -5.16 -5.39 23.63
C ASP A 182 -5.86 -4.34 22.76
N GLN A 183 -5.27 -3.96 21.62
CA GLN A 183 -5.92 -3.02 20.72
C GLN A 183 -6.97 -3.75 19.88
N SER A 184 -8.23 -3.53 20.21
CA SER A 184 -9.42 -4.11 19.55
C SER A 184 -9.59 -3.74 18.08
N ARG A 185 -8.76 -2.82 17.55
CA ARG A 185 -8.83 -2.27 16.19
C ARG A 185 -7.74 -2.80 15.25
N ARG A 186 -7.36 -4.06 15.36
CA ARG A 186 -6.29 -4.65 14.54
C ARG A 186 -6.69 -4.95 13.09
N THR A 187 -7.97 -4.95 12.80
CA THR A 187 -8.48 -5.30 11.47
C THR A 187 -8.44 -4.10 10.54
N MET A 188 -8.22 -4.38 9.26
CA MET A 188 -8.48 -3.40 8.22
C MET A 188 -9.97 -3.06 8.20
N SER A 189 -10.26 -1.78 8.00
CA SER A 189 -11.59 -1.24 7.76
C SER A 189 -11.63 -0.51 6.43
N SER A 190 -12.71 0.17 6.11
CA SER A 190 -12.87 0.91 4.86
C SER A 190 -13.44 2.29 5.10
N LEU A 191 -13.27 3.19 4.12
CA LEU A 191 -13.85 4.54 4.17
C LEU A 191 -15.38 4.49 4.23
N MET A 192 -16.00 3.48 3.61
CA MET A 192 -17.45 3.26 3.69
C MET A 192 -17.95 2.97 5.11
N ALA A 193 -17.11 2.41 5.97
CA ALA A 193 -17.46 2.14 7.37
C ALA A 193 -17.27 3.36 8.29
N GLU A 194 -16.62 4.41 7.82
CA GLU A 194 -16.42 5.66 8.56
C GLU A 194 -17.61 6.63 8.44
N ASN A 195 -18.40 6.51 7.38
CA ASN A 195 -19.60 7.33 7.10
C ASN A 195 -20.82 6.93 7.92
#